data_066e8cd0c4d35015caef79e7c4cc7281
#
_entry.id   066e8cd0c4d35015caef79e7c4cc7281
#
_cell.length_a   1.000
_cell.length_b   1.000
_cell.length_c   1.000
_cell.angle_alpha   90.00
_cell.angle_beta   90.00
_cell.angle_gamma   90.00
#
_symmetry.space_group_name_H-M   'P 1'
#
loop_
_entity.id
_entity.type
_entity.pdbx_description
1 polymer ?
#
loop_
_entity_poly.entity_id
_entity_poly.type
_entity_poly.pdbx_seq_one_letter_code
_entity_poly.pdbx_strand_id
1 'polypeptide(L)'
;PILRRKYFNPKGILEYFGSYNRYSKQIAKYAKDNGITLIHNNTTAVLEGIYLKRKLKLPLIWHVHEIIVKPKAISDFINFLMGRYADTIVTVSNAVANHVKQSRFVKNDQVQVIYNGVDNAVYQVMDASAVRDQFGIAQDALVIGMVGRVNAWKGQGDFLKAVTPILKANPKAIAFLAGSAFEGEEWRVDELEKAISDSPVAGQIKRIDYYSKTTE
;
A
#
# COMPACT_ATOMS: atom_id res chain seq x y z
N PRO A 1 -10.83 4.16 14.03
CA PRO A 1 -9.46 3.65 14.24
C PRO A 1 -9.12 2.61 13.18
N ILE A 2 -7.87 2.60 12.72
CA ILE A 2 -7.36 1.57 11.82
C ILE A 2 -6.94 0.36 12.66
N LEU A 3 -7.38 -0.84 12.26
CA LEU A 3 -7.00 -2.08 12.92
C LEU A 3 -5.49 -2.35 12.69
N ARG A 4 -4.70 -2.33 13.76
CA ARG A 4 -3.23 -2.51 13.74
C ARG A 4 -2.82 -3.63 14.68
N ARG A 5 -1.64 -4.23 14.46
CA ARG A 5 -1.09 -5.30 15.30
C ARG A 5 -1.02 -4.96 16.79
N LYS A 6 -0.79 -3.69 17.14
CA LYS A 6 -0.75 -3.23 18.54
C LYS A 6 -2.05 -3.48 19.32
N TYR A 7 -3.17 -3.68 18.63
CA TYR A 7 -4.45 -3.95 19.26
C TYR A 7 -4.70 -5.45 19.51
N PHE A 8 -3.85 -6.36 19.06
CA PHE A 8 -4.02 -7.80 19.27
C PHE A 8 -3.48 -8.27 20.65
N ASN A 9 -3.92 -7.58 21.69
CA ASN A 9 -3.75 -7.96 23.09
C ASN A 9 -4.99 -7.50 23.89
N PRO A 10 -5.28 -8.02 25.08
CA PRO A 10 -6.53 -7.72 25.82
C PRO A 10 -6.78 -6.22 26.04
N LYS A 11 -5.74 -5.47 26.43
CA LYS A 11 -5.84 -4.00 26.62
C LYS A 11 -6.08 -3.28 25.31
N GLY A 12 -5.32 -3.63 24.27
CA GLY A 12 -5.47 -3.04 22.94
C GLY A 12 -6.82 -3.29 22.31
N ILE A 13 -7.41 -4.49 22.53
CA ILE A 13 -8.76 -4.80 22.08
C ILE A 13 -9.78 -3.86 22.72
N LEU A 14 -9.70 -3.64 24.02
CA LEU A 14 -10.61 -2.72 24.74
C LEU A 14 -10.45 -1.27 24.22
N GLU A 15 -9.22 -0.81 24.04
CA GLU A 15 -8.92 0.51 23.46
C GLU A 15 -9.50 0.64 22.04
N TYR A 16 -9.33 -0.39 21.20
CA TYR A 16 -9.86 -0.41 19.85
C TYR A 16 -11.39 -0.30 19.87
N PHE A 17 -12.08 -1.14 20.65
CA PHE A 17 -13.55 -1.11 20.73
C PHE A 17 -14.10 0.20 21.28
N GLY A 18 -13.44 0.79 22.28
CA GLY A 18 -13.80 2.12 22.79
C GLY A 18 -13.69 3.21 21.71
N SER A 19 -12.57 3.23 21.00
CA SER A 19 -12.32 4.14 19.88
C SER A 19 -13.27 3.88 18.71
N TYR A 20 -13.44 2.62 18.30
CA TYR A 20 -14.36 2.19 17.26
C TYR A 20 -15.79 2.71 17.52
N ASN A 21 -16.32 2.49 18.73
CA ASN A 21 -17.68 2.90 19.07
C ASN A 21 -17.84 4.43 19.04
N ARG A 22 -16.85 5.17 19.58
CA ARG A 22 -16.85 6.62 19.59
C ARG A 22 -16.81 7.20 18.16
N TYR A 23 -15.84 6.78 17.34
CA TYR A 23 -15.68 7.29 15.98
C TYR A 23 -16.82 6.85 15.07
N SER A 24 -17.30 5.60 15.18
CA SER A 24 -18.44 5.14 14.41
C SER A 24 -19.71 5.99 14.66
N LYS A 25 -19.96 6.39 15.91
CA LYS A 25 -21.08 7.30 16.23
C LYS A 25 -20.91 8.69 15.63
N GLN A 26 -19.68 9.23 15.68
CA GLN A 26 -19.37 10.55 15.07
C GLN A 26 -19.57 10.51 13.54
N ILE A 27 -19.01 9.48 12.88
CA ILE A 27 -19.15 9.30 11.43
C ILE A 27 -20.62 9.09 11.05
N ALA A 28 -21.39 8.31 11.83
CA ALA A 28 -22.80 8.10 11.56
C ALA A 28 -23.63 9.38 11.69
N LYS A 29 -23.31 10.22 12.68
CA LYS A 29 -23.93 11.54 12.80
C LYS A 29 -23.60 12.40 11.57
N TYR A 30 -22.31 12.50 11.21
CA TYR A 30 -21.87 13.24 10.04
C TYR A 30 -22.57 12.75 8.76
N ALA A 31 -22.62 11.43 8.55
CA ALA A 31 -23.27 10.84 7.39
C ALA A 31 -24.75 11.20 7.29
N LYS A 32 -25.46 11.18 8.41
CA LYS A 32 -26.88 11.59 8.47
C LYS A 32 -27.05 13.08 8.20
N ASP A 33 -26.26 13.93 8.84
CA ASP A 33 -26.35 15.37 8.72
C ASP A 33 -26.02 15.89 7.30
N ASN A 34 -25.22 15.13 6.55
CA ASN A 34 -24.79 15.48 5.18
C ASN A 34 -25.45 14.63 4.07
N GLY A 35 -26.50 13.87 4.39
CA GLY A 35 -27.26 13.11 3.38
C GLY A 35 -26.45 12.04 2.65
N ILE A 36 -25.46 11.44 3.31
CA ILE A 36 -24.64 10.37 2.70
C ILE A 36 -25.53 9.16 2.42
N THR A 37 -25.41 8.61 1.21
CA THR A 37 -26.25 7.51 0.70
C THR A 37 -25.48 6.20 0.48
N LEU A 38 -24.13 6.22 0.52
CA LEU A 38 -23.27 5.08 0.28
C LEU A 38 -22.07 5.09 1.22
N ILE A 39 -21.64 3.92 1.67
CA ILE A 39 -20.43 3.73 2.46
C ILE A 39 -19.38 3.04 1.60
N HIS A 40 -18.18 3.59 1.54
CA HIS A 40 -17.03 2.99 0.88
C HIS A 40 -15.89 2.77 1.88
N ASN A 41 -15.73 1.54 2.33
CA ASN A 41 -14.56 1.13 3.13
C ASN A 41 -13.37 0.87 2.22
N ASN A 42 -12.37 1.73 2.27
CA ASN A 42 -11.19 1.66 1.41
C ASN A 42 -9.99 1.04 2.14
N THR A 43 -10.11 -0.18 2.58
CA THR A 43 -9.09 -1.11 3.14
C THR A 43 -9.77 -2.14 4.03
N THR A 44 -9.14 -3.28 4.25
CA THR A 44 -9.59 -4.31 5.19
C THR A 44 -9.43 -3.92 6.67
N ALA A 45 -8.63 -2.89 6.95
CA ALA A 45 -8.29 -2.45 8.30
C ALA A 45 -9.30 -1.45 8.91
N VAL A 46 -10.31 -1.01 8.16
CA VAL A 46 -11.37 -0.08 8.62
C VAL A 46 -12.67 -0.85 8.76
N LEU A 47 -13.25 -0.86 9.97
CA LEU A 47 -14.45 -1.64 10.28
C LEU A 47 -15.69 -0.76 10.55
N GLU A 48 -15.54 0.55 10.61
CA GLU A 48 -16.60 1.51 10.94
C GLU A 48 -17.79 1.45 9.96
N GLY A 49 -17.55 1.08 8.72
CA GLY A 49 -18.60 0.89 7.72
C GLY A 49 -19.66 -0.14 8.15
N ILE A 50 -19.27 -1.16 8.92
CA ILE A 50 -20.22 -2.13 9.47
C ILE A 50 -21.22 -1.46 10.42
N TYR A 51 -20.74 -0.58 11.30
CA TYR A 51 -21.59 0.17 12.20
C TYR A 51 -22.56 1.06 11.42
N LEU A 52 -22.05 1.80 10.44
CA LEU A 52 -22.85 2.72 9.61
C LEU A 52 -23.92 1.93 8.84
N LYS A 53 -23.55 0.83 8.17
CA LYS A 53 -24.50 -0.04 7.48
C LYS A 53 -25.64 -0.50 8.40
N ARG A 54 -25.31 -0.99 9.58
CA ARG A 54 -26.31 -1.47 10.53
C ARG A 54 -27.19 -0.36 11.09
N LYS A 55 -26.60 0.81 11.37
CA LYS A 55 -27.29 1.94 12.00
C LYS A 55 -28.12 2.76 11.04
N LEU A 56 -27.58 3.02 9.85
CA LEU A 56 -28.18 3.91 8.84
C LEU A 56 -28.85 3.15 7.68
N LYS A 57 -28.66 1.83 7.60
CA LYS A 57 -29.18 0.96 6.52
C LYS A 57 -28.63 1.34 5.13
N LEU A 58 -27.45 1.94 5.08
CA LEU A 58 -26.80 2.33 3.84
C LEU A 58 -26.10 1.13 3.17
N PRO A 59 -26.00 1.09 1.83
CA PRO A 59 -25.17 0.12 1.13
C PRO A 59 -23.70 0.31 1.49
N LEU A 60 -22.96 -0.79 1.56
CA LEU A 60 -21.54 -0.85 1.91
C LEU A 60 -20.74 -1.50 0.79
N ILE A 61 -19.87 -0.73 0.16
CA ILE A 61 -18.79 -1.24 -0.69
C ILE A 61 -17.55 -1.45 0.19
N TRP A 62 -16.92 -2.61 0.06
CA TRP A 62 -15.64 -2.88 0.72
C TRP A 62 -14.54 -3.05 -0.33
N HIS A 63 -13.61 -2.08 -0.38
CA HIS A 63 -12.55 -2.04 -1.36
C HIS A 63 -11.27 -2.64 -0.76
N VAL A 64 -10.80 -3.73 -1.34
CA VAL A 64 -9.72 -4.56 -0.82
C VAL A 64 -8.47 -4.37 -1.67
N HIS A 65 -7.42 -3.89 -1.02
CA HIS A 65 -6.11 -3.65 -1.63
C HIS A 65 -5.08 -4.69 -1.22
N GLU A 66 -5.34 -5.43 -0.13
CA GLU A 66 -4.35 -6.28 0.53
C GLU A 66 -4.74 -7.76 0.45
N ILE A 67 -3.72 -8.61 0.39
CA ILE A 67 -3.85 -10.05 0.61
C ILE A 67 -3.36 -10.38 2.02
N ILE A 68 -4.27 -10.72 2.92
CA ILE A 68 -3.94 -11.11 4.29
C ILE A 68 -3.76 -12.63 4.34
N VAL A 69 -2.52 -13.10 4.31
CA VAL A 69 -2.20 -14.53 4.37
C VAL A 69 -2.06 -15.02 5.81
N LYS A 70 -1.41 -14.24 6.66
CA LYS A 70 -1.09 -14.61 8.06
C LYS A 70 -1.33 -13.44 9.02
N PRO A 71 -1.85 -13.72 10.22
CA PRO A 71 -2.38 -15.01 10.72
C PRO A 71 -3.70 -15.39 10.03
N LYS A 72 -3.87 -16.70 9.74
CA LYS A 72 -5.08 -17.19 9.05
C LYS A 72 -6.38 -16.83 9.78
N ALA A 73 -6.40 -16.89 11.11
CA ALA A 73 -7.58 -16.54 11.90
C ALA A 73 -8.04 -15.08 11.67
N ILE A 74 -7.10 -14.15 11.47
CA ILE A 74 -7.41 -12.75 11.16
C ILE A 74 -7.96 -12.64 9.73
N SER A 75 -7.35 -13.32 8.78
CA SER A 75 -7.84 -13.38 7.40
C SER A 75 -9.28 -13.92 7.35
N ASP A 76 -9.53 -15.05 8.01
CA ASP A 76 -10.85 -15.67 8.07
C ASP A 76 -11.89 -14.76 8.75
N PHE A 77 -11.50 -14.07 9.83
CA PHE A 77 -12.38 -13.11 10.51
C PHE A 77 -12.73 -11.90 9.64
N ILE A 78 -11.77 -11.31 8.97
CA ILE A 78 -12.00 -10.19 8.06
C ILE A 78 -12.87 -10.62 6.86
N ASN A 79 -12.59 -11.78 6.28
CA ASN A 79 -13.40 -12.33 5.19
C ASN A 79 -14.83 -12.63 5.64
N PHE A 80 -15.02 -13.14 6.87
CA PHE A 80 -16.36 -13.30 7.47
C PHE A 80 -17.10 -11.95 7.58
N LEU A 81 -16.44 -10.92 8.07
CA LEU A 81 -17.04 -9.59 8.19
C LEU A 81 -17.39 -9.00 6.80
N MET A 82 -16.51 -9.12 5.82
CA MET A 82 -16.76 -8.66 4.45
C MET A 82 -17.95 -9.41 3.83
N GLY A 83 -17.91 -10.73 3.84
CA GLY A 83 -19.00 -11.55 3.25
C GLY A 83 -20.36 -11.35 3.91
N ARG A 84 -20.36 -11.01 5.24
CA ARG A 84 -21.60 -10.80 6.00
C ARG A 84 -22.18 -9.41 5.85
N TYR A 85 -21.35 -8.38 5.64
CA TYR A 85 -21.78 -7.00 5.72
C TYR A 85 -21.63 -6.19 4.42
N ALA A 86 -20.68 -6.52 3.54
CA ALA A 86 -20.56 -5.83 2.28
C ALA A 86 -21.69 -6.22 1.33
N ASP A 87 -22.23 -5.24 0.62
CA ASP A 87 -23.11 -5.49 -0.53
C ASP A 87 -22.28 -5.82 -1.77
N THR A 88 -21.11 -5.17 -1.88
CA THR A 88 -20.12 -5.40 -2.94
C THR A 88 -18.72 -5.37 -2.34
N ILE A 89 -17.88 -6.29 -2.77
CA ILE A 89 -16.46 -6.33 -2.45
C ILE A 89 -15.71 -6.00 -3.74
N VAL A 90 -15.11 -4.83 -3.79
CA VAL A 90 -14.24 -4.40 -4.89
C VAL A 90 -12.81 -4.82 -4.58
N THR A 91 -12.12 -5.37 -5.55
CA THR A 91 -10.72 -5.81 -5.44
C THR A 91 -9.88 -5.17 -6.52
N VAL A 92 -8.66 -4.76 -6.19
CA VAL A 92 -7.77 -4.03 -7.12
C VAL A 92 -7.08 -4.92 -8.16
N SER A 93 -7.24 -6.24 -8.07
CA SER A 93 -6.66 -7.18 -9.02
C SER A 93 -7.33 -8.56 -8.96
N ASN A 94 -7.15 -9.36 -10.00
CA ASN A 94 -7.57 -10.76 -10.01
C ASN A 94 -6.90 -11.58 -8.89
N ALA A 95 -5.66 -11.29 -8.53
CA ALA A 95 -4.96 -11.96 -7.44
C ALA A 95 -5.69 -11.74 -6.10
N VAL A 96 -6.07 -10.49 -5.79
CA VAL A 96 -6.85 -10.17 -4.60
C VAL A 96 -8.24 -10.81 -4.67
N ALA A 97 -8.91 -10.75 -5.82
CA ALA A 97 -10.23 -11.37 -6.01
C ALA A 97 -10.19 -12.87 -5.76
N ASN A 98 -9.21 -13.56 -6.35
CA ASN A 98 -9.06 -15.00 -6.16
C ASN A 98 -8.78 -15.36 -4.70
N HIS A 99 -7.95 -14.58 -4.00
CA HIS A 99 -7.71 -14.78 -2.57
C HIS A 99 -8.99 -14.62 -1.73
N VAL A 100 -9.76 -13.57 -1.99
CA VAL A 100 -11.02 -13.31 -1.27
C VAL A 100 -12.07 -14.38 -1.57
N LYS A 101 -12.21 -14.80 -2.81
CA LYS A 101 -13.16 -15.84 -3.26
C LYS A 101 -12.86 -17.23 -2.71
N GLN A 102 -11.63 -17.52 -2.28
CA GLN A 102 -11.28 -18.78 -1.60
C GLN A 102 -11.94 -18.90 -0.21
N SER A 103 -12.41 -17.78 0.35
CA SER A 103 -13.07 -17.80 1.65
C SER A 103 -14.51 -18.32 1.54
N ARG A 104 -14.87 -19.31 2.37
CA ARG A 104 -16.23 -19.84 2.48
C ARG A 104 -17.28 -18.80 2.92
N PHE A 105 -16.83 -17.66 3.42
CA PHE A 105 -17.69 -16.60 3.93
C PHE A 105 -18.08 -15.58 2.87
N VAL A 106 -17.39 -15.54 1.74
CA VAL A 106 -17.60 -14.58 0.66
C VAL A 106 -18.27 -15.28 -0.52
N LYS A 107 -19.35 -14.69 -1.03
CA LYS A 107 -20.00 -15.17 -2.24
C LYS A 107 -19.29 -14.63 -3.47
N ASN A 108 -19.16 -15.45 -4.51
CA ASN A 108 -18.44 -15.08 -5.72
C ASN A 108 -19.06 -13.89 -6.47
N ASP A 109 -20.39 -13.78 -6.44
CA ASP A 109 -21.17 -12.70 -7.04
C ASP A 109 -21.05 -11.36 -6.32
N GLN A 110 -20.60 -11.36 -5.04
CA GLN A 110 -20.29 -10.14 -4.31
C GLN A 110 -18.96 -9.50 -4.74
N VAL A 111 -18.07 -10.23 -5.44
CA VAL A 111 -16.69 -9.79 -5.70
C VAL A 111 -16.55 -9.27 -7.12
N GLN A 112 -16.16 -8.02 -7.26
CA GLN A 112 -15.85 -7.35 -8.51
C GLN A 112 -14.38 -6.91 -8.55
N VAL A 113 -13.76 -7.04 -9.72
CA VAL A 113 -12.40 -6.54 -9.94
C VAL A 113 -12.49 -5.18 -10.62
N ILE A 114 -11.90 -4.17 -9.97
CA ILE A 114 -11.72 -2.84 -10.52
C ILE A 114 -10.26 -2.48 -10.31
N TYR A 115 -9.48 -2.47 -11.39
CA TYR A 115 -8.06 -2.13 -11.33
C TYR A 115 -7.85 -0.67 -10.94
N ASN A 116 -6.75 -0.38 -10.25
CA ASN A 116 -6.35 1.00 -9.99
C ASN A 116 -6.11 1.72 -11.31
N GLY A 117 -6.61 2.93 -11.41
CA GLY A 117 -6.37 3.80 -12.54
C GLY A 117 -5.06 4.57 -12.42
N VAL A 118 -4.51 4.96 -13.55
CA VAL A 118 -3.40 5.92 -13.67
C VAL A 118 -3.88 7.06 -14.58
N ASP A 119 -3.61 8.29 -14.19
CA ASP A 119 -3.91 9.43 -15.01
C ASP A 119 -2.87 9.57 -16.13
N ASN A 120 -3.22 9.14 -17.32
CA ASN A 120 -2.34 9.20 -18.49
C ASN A 120 -2.02 10.64 -18.95
N ALA A 121 -2.78 11.64 -18.50
CA ALA A 121 -2.44 13.04 -18.77
C ALA A 121 -1.27 13.52 -17.89
N VAL A 122 -1.13 12.91 -16.72
CA VAL A 122 -0.06 13.22 -15.75
C VAL A 122 1.18 12.37 -16.00
N TYR A 123 0.98 11.07 -16.30
CA TYR A 123 2.09 10.12 -16.51
C TYR A 123 2.31 9.90 -18.01
N GLN A 124 3.11 10.76 -18.60
CA GLN A 124 3.51 10.70 -20.01
C GLN A 124 5.02 10.45 -20.14
N VAL A 125 5.43 9.97 -21.32
CA VAL A 125 6.85 9.94 -21.66
C VAL A 125 7.32 11.37 -21.85
N MET A 126 8.24 11.80 -21.01
CA MET A 126 8.79 13.16 -21.00
C MET A 126 10.29 13.14 -21.29
N ASP A 127 10.83 14.28 -21.69
CA ASP A 127 12.28 14.47 -21.74
C ASP A 127 12.84 14.49 -20.30
N ALA A 128 13.63 13.48 -19.99
CA ALA A 128 14.25 13.32 -18.68
C ALA A 128 15.61 14.01 -18.54
N SER A 129 16.06 14.79 -19.54
CA SER A 129 17.41 15.36 -19.55
C SER A 129 17.69 16.22 -18.33
N ALA A 130 16.77 17.12 -17.97
CA ALA A 130 16.92 18.00 -16.81
C ALA A 130 16.99 17.21 -15.48
N VAL A 131 16.18 16.15 -15.36
CA VAL A 131 16.18 15.29 -14.16
C VAL A 131 17.47 14.47 -14.08
N ARG A 132 17.98 13.99 -15.21
CA ARG A 132 19.28 13.31 -15.27
C ARG A 132 20.41 14.23 -14.83
N ASP A 133 20.42 15.47 -15.32
CA ASP A 133 21.43 16.48 -14.95
C ASP A 133 21.35 16.81 -13.46
N GLN A 134 20.13 17.00 -12.93
CA GLN A 134 19.89 17.25 -11.49
C GLN A 134 20.50 16.16 -10.60
N PHE A 135 20.43 14.90 -11.02
CA PHE A 135 20.96 13.78 -10.25
C PHE A 135 22.34 13.31 -10.72
N GLY A 136 23.00 14.03 -11.62
CA GLY A 136 24.31 13.68 -12.14
C GLY A 136 24.34 12.31 -12.82
N ILE A 137 23.32 12.03 -13.65
CA ILE A 137 23.18 10.80 -14.43
C ILE A 137 23.47 11.15 -15.90
N ALA A 138 24.43 10.48 -16.52
CA ALA A 138 24.75 10.72 -17.94
C ALA A 138 23.53 10.46 -18.83
N GLN A 139 23.40 11.26 -19.90
CA GLN A 139 22.24 11.20 -20.80
C GLN A 139 22.09 9.83 -21.50
N ASP A 140 23.21 9.15 -21.74
CA ASP A 140 23.29 7.83 -22.36
C ASP A 140 23.32 6.67 -21.35
N ALA A 141 23.19 6.94 -20.03
CA ALA A 141 23.20 5.92 -19.01
C ALA A 141 21.91 5.08 -19.03
N LEU A 142 22.06 3.77 -18.91
CA LEU A 142 20.94 2.89 -18.56
C LEU A 142 20.55 3.11 -17.09
N VAL A 143 19.33 3.56 -16.83
CA VAL A 143 18.81 3.73 -15.47
C VAL A 143 17.86 2.62 -15.12
N ILE A 144 18.15 1.92 -14.03
CA ILE A 144 17.25 0.90 -13.44
C ILE A 144 16.69 1.48 -12.16
N GLY A 145 15.40 1.87 -12.18
CA GLY A 145 14.75 2.59 -11.09
C GLY A 145 13.94 1.72 -10.16
N MET A 146 13.94 2.08 -8.88
CA MET A 146 13.00 1.56 -7.89
C MET A 146 12.42 2.73 -7.09
N VAL A 147 11.12 2.97 -7.23
CA VAL A 147 10.40 4.01 -6.48
C VAL A 147 9.50 3.35 -5.45
N GLY A 148 9.65 3.74 -4.21
CA GLY A 148 8.80 3.21 -3.16
C GLY A 148 9.37 3.42 -1.77
N ARG A 149 8.47 3.39 -0.79
CA ARG A 149 8.83 3.53 0.61
C ARG A 149 9.83 2.46 1.05
N VAL A 150 10.84 2.87 1.80
CA VAL A 150 11.83 1.94 2.38
C VAL A 150 11.17 1.16 3.52
N ASN A 151 10.92 -0.11 3.29
CA ASN A 151 10.34 -1.03 4.28
C ASN A 151 10.62 -2.50 3.93
N ALA A 152 10.27 -3.42 4.85
CA ALA A 152 10.53 -4.85 4.68
C ALA A 152 9.80 -5.52 3.49
N TRP A 153 8.77 -4.86 2.92
CA TRP A 153 7.91 -5.49 1.89
C TRP A 153 8.21 -5.02 0.47
N LYS A 154 8.90 -3.91 0.33
CA LYS A 154 9.18 -3.33 -1.00
C LYS A 154 10.37 -3.97 -1.69
N GLY A 155 11.25 -4.69 -0.95
CA GLY A 155 12.31 -5.50 -1.53
C GLY A 155 13.53 -4.74 -2.02
N GLN A 156 13.88 -3.60 -1.38
CA GLN A 156 15.10 -2.85 -1.74
C GLN A 156 16.36 -3.72 -1.69
N GLY A 157 16.47 -4.60 -0.69
CA GLY A 157 17.59 -5.52 -0.59
C GLY A 157 17.66 -6.53 -1.73
N ASP A 158 16.52 -7.00 -2.22
CA ASP A 158 16.45 -7.92 -3.36
C ASP A 158 16.71 -7.17 -4.67
N PHE A 159 16.25 -5.92 -4.78
CA PHE A 159 16.60 -5.04 -5.90
C PHE A 159 18.11 -4.86 -6.00
N LEU A 160 18.80 -4.53 -4.90
CA LEU A 160 20.27 -4.38 -4.89
C LEU A 160 20.99 -5.66 -5.35
N LYS A 161 20.53 -6.82 -4.88
CA LYS A 161 21.08 -8.12 -5.33
C LYS A 161 20.88 -8.35 -6.82
N ALA A 162 19.69 -8.04 -7.32
CA ALA A 162 19.34 -8.25 -8.73
C ALA A 162 20.08 -7.30 -9.67
N VAL A 163 20.26 -6.02 -9.31
CA VAL A 163 20.93 -5.05 -10.19
C VAL A 163 22.45 -5.16 -10.16
N THR A 164 23.05 -5.64 -9.07
CA THR A 164 24.50 -5.74 -8.91
C THR A 164 25.22 -6.42 -10.09
N PRO A 165 24.82 -7.61 -10.58
CA PRO A 165 25.45 -8.22 -11.74
C PRO A 165 25.26 -7.40 -13.03
N ILE A 166 24.14 -6.70 -13.18
CA ILE A 166 23.85 -5.86 -14.34
C ILE A 166 24.79 -4.65 -14.34
N LEU A 167 24.96 -4.00 -13.19
CA LEU A 167 25.83 -2.84 -13.02
C LEU A 167 27.30 -3.22 -13.25
N LYS A 168 27.75 -4.38 -12.74
CA LYS A 168 29.10 -4.87 -13.01
C LYS A 168 29.40 -5.06 -14.50
N ALA A 169 28.39 -5.57 -15.24
CA ALA A 169 28.53 -5.80 -16.69
C ALA A 169 28.41 -4.51 -17.52
N ASN A 170 27.86 -3.43 -16.96
CA ASN A 170 27.56 -2.20 -17.66
C ASN A 170 28.06 -0.98 -16.84
N PRO A 171 29.31 -0.54 -17.05
CA PRO A 171 29.90 0.56 -16.27
C PRO A 171 29.13 1.90 -16.34
N LYS A 172 28.34 2.13 -17.39
CA LYS A 172 27.48 3.31 -17.54
C LYS A 172 26.10 3.16 -16.93
N ALA A 173 25.70 1.96 -16.50
CA ALA A 173 24.41 1.75 -15.90
C ALA A 173 24.35 2.29 -14.45
N ILE A 174 23.20 2.84 -14.08
CA ILE A 174 22.92 3.39 -12.75
C ILE A 174 21.70 2.71 -12.18
N ALA A 175 21.78 2.25 -10.93
CA ALA A 175 20.60 1.93 -10.13
C ALA A 175 20.14 3.19 -9.39
N PHE A 176 18.86 3.53 -9.50
CA PHE A 176 18.30 4.72 -8.89
C PHE A 176 17.15 4.34 -7.95
N LEU A 177 17.29 4.62 -6.65
CA LEU A 177 16.27 4.34 -5.63
C LEU A 177 15.70 5.66 -5.11
N ALA A 178 14.38 5.79 -5.11
CA ALA A 178 13.68 6.94 -4.55
C ALA A 178 12.67 6.51 -3.49
N GLY A 179 12.80 7.05 -2.29
CA GLY A 179 11.86 6.85 -1.20
C GLY A 179 12.46 6.92 0.18
N SER A 180 11.59 7.24 1.14
CA SER A 180 11.91 7.34 2.56
C SER A 180 11.20 6.25 3.39
N ALA A 181 11.62 6.05 4.62
CA ALA A 181 10.94 5.18 5.58
C ALA A 181 9.69 5.86 6.17
N PHE A 182 8.95 5.13 6.98
CA PHE A 182 7.93 5.70 7.88
C PHE A 182 8.61 6.40 9.06
N GLU A 183 7.94 7.40 9.61
CA GLU A 183 8.33 7.99 10.89
C GLU A 183 8.49 6.90 11.98
N GLY A 184 9.65 6.90 12.63
CA GLY A 184 10.04 5.88 13.62
C GLY A 184 10.63 4.60 13.02
N GLU A 185 10.81 4.52 11.69
CA GLU A 185 11.48 3.41 11.00
C GLU A 185 12.70 3.88 10.18
N GLU A 186 13.28 5.04 10.52
CA GLU A 186 14.42 5.65 9.82
C GLU A 186 15.65 4.72 9.75
N TRP A 187 15.83 3.89 10.77
CA TRP A 187 16.86 2.85 10.82
C TRP A 187 16.87 1.92 9.59
N ARG A 188 15.75 1.80 8.90
CA ARG A 188 15.67 1.02 7.64
C ARG A 188 16.38 1.72 6.49
N VAL A 189 16.40 3.05 6.50
CA VAL A 189 17.17 3.83 5.54
C VAL A 189 18.65 3.64 5.82
N ASP A 190 19.06 3.68 7.09
CA ASP A 190 20.46 3.48 7.50
C ASP A 190 20.96 2.08 7.10
N GLU A 191 20.12 1.04 7.28
CA GLU A 191 20.43 -0.32 6.81
C GLU A 191 20.60 -0.37 5.28
N LEU A 192 19.73 0.32 4.53
CA LEU A 192 19.79 0.38 3.08
C LEU A 192 21.04 1.12 2.61
N GLU A 193 21.38 2.28 3.20
CA GLU A 193 22.58 3.05 2.90
C GLU A 193 23.85 2.24 3.19
N LYS A 194 23.85 1.51 4.30
CA LYS A 194 24.95 0.60 4.59
C LYS A 194 25.08 -0.49 3.54
N ALA A 195 23.97 -1.11 3.12
CA ALA A 195 23.98 -2.15 2.08
C ALA A 195 24.45 -1.59 0.71
N ILE A 196 24.14 -0.33 0.40
CA ILE A 196 24.63 0.35 -0.79
C ILE A 196 26.14 0.58 -0.68
N SER A 197 26.61 1.12 0.44
CA SER A 197 28.02 1.42 0.73
C SER A 197 28.89 0.16 0.65
N ASP A 198 28.40 -0.96 1.19
CA ASP A 198 29.10 -2.25 1.18
C ASP A 198 29.07 -2.94 -0.21
N SER A 199 28.31 -2.39 -1.19
CA SER A 199 28.19 -2.97 -2.52
C SER A 199 29.45 -2.76 -3.35
N PRO A 200 29.92 -3.79 -4.12
CA PRO A 200 31.04 -3.64 -5.03
C PRO A 200 30.79 -2.67 -6.20
N VAL A 201 29.55 -2.20 -6.35
CA VAL A 201 29.10 -1.24 -7.37
C VAL A 201 28.48 0.01 -6.74
N ALA A 202 28.86 0.35 -5.53
CA ALA A 202 28.32 1.50 -4.77
C ALA A 202 28.29 2.80 -5.59
N GLY A 203 29.33 3.08 -6.37
CA GLY A 203 29.42 4.27 -7.22
C GLY A 203 28.39 4.34 -8.36
N GLN A 204 27.75 3.23 -8.69
CA GLN A 204 26.68 3.14 -9.69
C GLN A 204 25.28 3.12 -9.07
N ILE A 205 25.17 3.27 -7.75
CA ILE A 205 23.90 3.26 -7.04
C ILE A 205 23.63 4.64 -6.47
N LYS A 206 22.52 5.24 -6.85
CA LYS A 206 22.04 6.52 -6.33
C LYS A 206 20.76 6.33 -5.56
N ARG A 207 20.68 6.89 -4.36
CA ARG A 207 19.46 6.93 -3.55
C ARG A 207 19.08 8.37 -3.23
N ILE A 208 17.82 8.64 -3.29
CA ILE A 208 17.21 9.89 -2.80
C ILE A 208 16.07 9.58 -1.84
N ASP A 209 15.76 10.52 -0.98
CA ASP A 209 14.58 10.47 -0.12
C ASP A 209 13.28 10.63 -0.93
N TYR A 210 12.19 10.92 -0.23
CA TYR A 210 10.91 11.17 -0.88
C TYR A 210 11.04 12.29 -1.92
N TYR A 211 10.59 11.99 -3.13
CA TYR A 211 10.56 12.93 -4.23
C TYR A 211 9.12 13.18 -4.65
N SER A 212 8.65 14.43 -4.51
CA SER A 212 7.25 14.80 -4.75
C SER A 212 6.87 14.88 -6.23
N LYS A 213 7.87 15.06 -7.10
CA LYS A 213 7.68 15.25 -8.54
C LYS A 213 7.90 13.93 -9.29
N THR A 214 7.20 12.89 -8.89
CA THR A 214 7.35 11.53 -9.47
C THR A 214 6.84 11.40 -10.91
N THR A 215 6.35 12.49 -11.49
CA THR A 215 5.89 12.58 -12.89
C THR A 215 6.95 13.18 -13.82
N GLU A 216 8.05 13.69 -13.28
CA GLU A 216 9.24 14.14 -14.00
C GLU A 216 10.20 12.94 -14.15
#